data_5af3b8fbbce55435ea9a0af2b44f481c
#
_entry.id   5af3b8fbbce55435ea9a0af2b44f481c
#
_cell.length_a   1.000
_cell.length_b   1.000
_cell.length_c   1.000
_cell.angle_alpha   90.00
_cell.angle_beta   90.00
_cell.angle_gamma   90.00
#
_symmetry.space_group_name_H-M   'P 1'
#
loop_
_entity.id
_entity.type
_entity.pdbx_description
1 polymer ?
#
loop_
_entity_poly.entity_id
_entity_poly.type
_entity_poly.pdbx_seq_one_letter_code
_entity_poly.pdbx_strand_id
1 'polypeptide(L)'
;MDDVSLESLELHMNRRNTRRKLRLSRSILALALLAALAFASSAMAMTSHAGWPPNQHLVMDKGPAGRSNTLTGLNGVHNYLLGGYGNDTIYGGNAGDVIWGDYHPSGESHQTAVIHAGDGPNFIYANDTINYIWTGTNPQTVVHAHEDSGVIHCENPHIVVFTSHHALPHYKLDGCKHISFYSVGY
;
A
#
# COMPACT_ATOMS: atom_id res chain seq x y z
N MET A 1 -21.67 -16.22 -71.60
CA MET A 1 -21.54 -14.92 -70.89
C MET A 1 -22.37 -15.10 -69.61
N ASP A 2 -21.71 -15.54 -68.55
CA ASP A 2 -22.41 -15.94 -67.32
C ASP A 2 -22.68 -14.69 -66.50
N ASP A 3 -23.95 -14.45 -66.27
CA ASP A 3 -24.46 -13.36 -65.44
C ASP A 3 -24.22 -13.73 -63.96
N VAL A 4 -23.10 -13.31 -63.46
CA VAL A 4 -22.82 -13.45 -62.02
C VAL A 4 -23.68 -12.43 -61.29
N SER A 5 -24.78 -12.92 -60.71
CA SER A 5 -25.80 -12.10 -60.10
C SER A 5 -25.18 -11.20 -58.97
N LEU A 6 -25.51 -9.93 -59.01
CA LEU A 6 -25.12 -8.94 -58.02
C LEU A 6 -25.42 -9.35 -56.59
N GLU A 7 -26.40 -10.17 -56.35
CA GLU A 7 -26.76 -10.77 -55.07
C GLU A 7 -25.64 -11.60 -54.43
N SER A 8 -24.88 -12.36 -55.23
CA SER A 8 -23.79 -13.19 -54.73
C SER A 8 -22.60 -12.34 -54.23
N LEU A 9 -22.37 -11.20 -54.80
CA LEU A 9 -21.33 -10.23 -54.41
C LEU A 9 -21.69 -9.49 -53.10
N GLU A 10 -22.93 -9.10 -52.93
CA GLU A 10 -23.41 -8.47 -51.70
C GLU A 10 -23.36 -9.40 -50.49
N LEU A 11 -23.76 -10.68 -50.67
CA LEU A 11 -23.68 -11.68 -49.60
C LEU A 11 -22.25 -11.96 -49.16
N HIS A 12 -21.28 -11.95 -50.08
CA HIS A 12 -19.87 -12.15 -49.75
C HIS A 12 -19.24 -10.93 -49.02
N MET A 13 -19.58 -9.70 -49.43
CA MET A 13 -19.13 -8.50 -48.73
C MET A 13 -19.72 -8.37 -47.31
N ASN A 14 -20.97 -8.69 -47.16
CA ASN A 14 -21.63 -8.63 -45.84
C ASN A 14 -21.05 -9.64 -44.86
N ARG A 15 -20.74 -10.86 -45.28
CA ARG A 15 -20.07 -11.89 -44.45
C ARG A 15 -18.65 -11.50 -44.03
N ARG A 16 -17.90 -10.79 -44.90
CA ARG A 16 -16.54 -10.30 -44.56
C ARG A 16 -16.59 -9.17 -43.54
N ASN A 17 -17.54 -8.24 -43.66
CA ASN A 17 -17.73 -7.15 -42.72
C ASN A 17 -18.18 -7.63 -41.34
N THR A 18 -19.07 -8.60 -41.29
CA THR A 18 -19.50 -9.18 -40.00
C THR A 18 -18.36 -9.92 -39.27
N ARG A 19 -17.53 -10.64 -40.03
CA ARG A 19 -16.36 -11.33 -39.43
C ARG A 19 -15.28 -10.35 -38.96
N ARG A 20 -15.09 -9.22 -39.63
CA ARG A 20 -14.18 -8.15 -39.18
C ARG A 20 -14.69 -7.48 -37.89
N LYS A 21 -15.97 -7.15 -37.83
CA LYS A 21 -16.58 -6.56 -36.63
C LYS A 21 -16.48 -7.49 -35.41
N LEU A 22 -16.72 -8.78 -35.60
CA LEU A 22 -16.60 -9.79 -34.53
C LEU A 22 -15.15 -9.96 -34.05
N ARG A 23 -14.14 -9.86 -34.93
CA ARG A 23 -12.74 -9.97 -34.52
C ARG A 23 -12.27 -8.72 -33.77
N LEU A 24 -12.68 -7.51 -34.19
CA LEU A 24 -12.38 -6.27 -33.46
C LEU A 24 -13.03 -6.25 -32.07
N SER A 25 -14.28 -6.70 -31.97
CA SER A 25 -14.98 -6.78 -30.68
C SER A 25 -14.28 -7.73 -29.69
N ARG A 26 -13.81 -8.88 -30.15
CA ARG A 26 -13.08 -9.84 -29.29
C ARG A 26 -11.72 -9.31 -28.83
N SER A 27 -11.03 -8.57 -29.67
CA SER A 27 -9.72 -7.97 -29.30
C SER A 27 -9.89 -6.83 -28.30
N ILE A 28 -10.93 -6.01 -28.43
CA ILE A 28 -11.25 -4.95 -27.49
C ILE A 28 -11.66 -5.52 -26.13
N LEU A 29 -12.46 -6.59 -26.10
CA LEU A 29 -12.84 -7.28 -24.87
C LEU A 29 -11.61 -7.88 -24.16
N ALA A 30 -10.71 -8.50 -24.91
CA ALA A 30 -9.49 -9.09 -24.34
C ALA A 30 -8.56 -8.01 -23.76
N LEU A 31 -8.40 -6.86 -24.42
CA LEU A 31 -7.62 -5.73 -23.89
C LEU A 31 -8.28 -5.13 -22.63
N ALA A 32 -9.60 -4.99 -22.62
CA ALA A 32 -10.32 -4.49 -21.46
C ALA A 32 -10.22 -5.44 -20.26
N LEU A 33 -10.23 -6.75 -20.49
CA LEU A 33 -10.05 -7.74 -19.43
C LEU A 33 -8.61 -7.73 -18.87
N LEU A 34 -7.60 -7.58 -19.73
CA LEU A 34 -6.21 -7.44 -19.31
C LEU A 34 -5.96 -6.16 -18.52
N ALA A 35 -6.57 -5.04 -18.93
CA ALA A 35 -6.50 -3.78 -18.19
C ALA A 35 -7.19 -3.89 -16.82
N ALA A 36 -8.35 -4.54 -16.74
CA ALA A 36 -9.06 -4.76 -15.48
C ALA A 36 -8.26 -5.64 -14.49
N LEU A 37 -7.55 -6.65 -15.00
CA LEU A 37 -6.68 -7.51 -14.20
C LEU A 37 -5.44 -6.76 -13.69
N ALA A 38 -4.89 -5.82 -14.46
CA ALA A 38 -3.76 -5.00 -14.04
C ALA A 38 -4.13 -4.00 -12.94
N PHE A 39 -5.37 -3.49 -12.92
CA PHE A 39 -5.87 -2.61 -11.87
C PHE A 39 -6.31 -3.36 -10.60
N ALA A 40 -6.70 -4.63 -10.71
CA ALA A 40 -7.11 -5.43 -9.56
C ALA A 40 -5.92 -5.81 -8.65
N SER A 41 -4.71 -5.87 -9.19
CA SER A 41 -3.52 -6.24 -8.40
C SER A 41 -3.02 -5.12 -7.49
N SER A 42 -3.32 -3.85 -7.78
CA SER A 42 -2.91 -2.74 -6.92
C SER A 42 -3.87 -2.46 -5.75
N ALA A 43 -5.12 -2.91 -5.84
CA ALA A 43 -6.10 -2.71 -4.77
C ALA A 43 -6.02 -3.75 -3.64
N MET A 44 -5.36 -4.87 -3.87
CA MET A 44 -5.27 -5.96 -2.87
C MET A 44 -4.18 -5.76 -1.82
N ALA A 45 -3.25 -4.83 -2.02
CA ALA A 45 -2.19 -4.55 -1.04
C ALA A 45 -2.67 -3.78 0.20
N MET A 46 -3.86 -3.18 0.15
CA MET A 46 -4.34 -2.29 1.22
C MET A 46 -5.33 -2.92 2.21
N THR A 47 -5.74 -4.16 2.05
CA THR A 47 -6.92 -4.66 2.79
C THR A 47 -6.71 -5.86 3.68
N SER A 48 -5.53 -6.43 3.82
CA SER A 48 -5.43 -7.65 4.60
C SER A 48 -4.23 -7.72 5.52
N HIS A 49 -4.50 -7.59 6.81
CA HIS A 49 -3.67 -8.09 7.88
C HIS A 49 -3.70 -9.62 7.99
N ALA A 50 -4.66 -10.28 7.35
CA ALA A 50 -5.00 -11.68 7.58
C ALA A 50 -4.14 -12.68 6.80
N GLY A 51 -3.25 -12.23 5.97
CA GLY A 51 -2.38 -13.14 5.23
C GLY A 51 -1.19 -12.39 4.67
N TRP A 52 -0.03 -12.67 5.19
CA TRP A 52 1.22 -12.20 4.61
C TRP A 52 1.26 -12.69 3.16
N PRO A 53 1.26 -11.80 2.15
CA PRO A 53 1.32 -12.24 0.77
C PRO A 53 2.58 -13.07 0.55
N PRO A 54 2.50 -14.17 -0.16
CA PRO A 54 3.68 -14.94 -0.50
C PRO A 54 4.66 -14.08 -1.30
N ASN A 55 5.95 -14.28 -1.08
CA ASN A 55 7.06 -13.61 -1.77
C ASN A 55 7.31 -12.13 -1.43
N GLN A 56 7.02 -11.72 -0.21
CA GLN A 56 7.41 -10.39 0.26
C GLN A 56 8.71 -10.43 1.06
N HIS A 57 9.42 -9.32 1.03
CA HIS A 57 10.66 -9.18 1.78
C HIS A 57 10.35 -8.86 3.25
N LEU A 58 10.60 -9.81 4.13
CA LEU A 58 10.42 -9.67 5.57
C LEU A 58 11.74 -9.31 6.24
N VAL A 59 11.77 -8.16 6.91
CA VAL A 59 12.85 -7.77 7.82
C VAL A 59 12.26 -7.62 9.21
N MET A 60 12.70 -8.45 10.13
CA MET A 60 12.23 -8.45 11.50
C MET A 60 13.41 -8.27 12.44
N ASP A 61 13.28 -7.40 13.40
CA ASP A 61 14.20 -7.39 14.52
C ASP A 61 14.03 -8.66 15.35
N LYS A 62 15.14 -9.36 15.58
CA LYS A 62 15.23 -10.56 16.40
C LYS A 62 16.19 -10.37 17.57
N GLY A 63 16.56 -9.11 17.83
CA GLY A 63 17.49 -8.76 18.89
C GLY A 63 16.92 -9.01 20.29
N PRO A 64 17.77 -9.07 21.28
CA PRO A 64 17.32 -9.05 22.68
C PRO A 64 16.64 -7.71 22.99
N ALA A 65 15.67 -7.75 23.92
CA ALA A 65 14.98 -6.57 24.41
C ALA A 65 15.95 -5.41 24.73
N GLY A 66 15.56 -4.19 24.36
CA GLY A 66 16.32 -2.98 24.59
C GLY A 66 17.48 -2.71 23.62
N ARG A 67 17.65 -3.51 22.58
CA ARG A 67 18.67 -3.27 21.55
C ARG A 67 18.08 -2.42 20.43
N SER A 68 18.75 -1.31 20.12
CA SER A 68 18.43 -0.46 18.98
C SER A 68 18.90 -1.09 17.67
N ASN A 69 18.05 -1.12 16.67
CA ASN A 69 18.33 -1.71 15.36
C ASN A 69 18.02 -0.74 14.21
N THR A 70 18.57 -1.06 13.05
CA THR A 70 18.19 -0.39 11.80
C THR A 70 17.66 -1.42 10.83
N LEU A 71 16.40 -1.26 10.42
CA LEU A 71 15.74 -2.08 9.43
C LEU A 71 15.68 -1.32 8.11
N THR A 72 16.02 -1.96 7.01
CA THR A 72 16.00 -1.33 5.69
C THR A 72 15.27 -2.23 4.69
N GLY A 73 14.23 -1.71 4.09
CA GLY A 73 13.49 -2.32 3.00
C GLY A 73 14.21 -2.25 1.66
N LEU A 74 13.83 -3.10 0.75
CA LEU A 74 14.31 -3.12 -0.62
C LEU A 74 13.44 -2.25 -1.51
N ASN A 75 14.04 -1.53 -2.45
CA ASN A 75 13.30 -0.81 -3.48
C ASN A 75 12.69 -1.76 -4.50
N GLY A 76 11.52 -1.39 -5.03
CA GLY A 76 10.79 -2.16 -6.04
C GLY A 76 10.12 -3.42 -5.51
N VAL A 77 10.12 -3.65 -4.21
CA VAL A 77 9.54 -4.81 -3.54
C VAL A 77 8.68 -4.34 -2.38
N HIS A 78 7.55 -4.99 -2.17
CA HIS A 78 6.76 -4.78 -0.95
C HIS A 78 7.51 -5.40 0.24
N ASN A 79 7.76 -4.59 1.26
CA ASN A 79 8.45 -5.05 2.46
C ASN A 79 7.49 -5.17 3.64
N TYR A 80 7.82 -6.08 4.55
CA TYR A 80 7.34 -6.09 5.93
C TYR A 80 8.50 -5.76 6.84
N LEU A 81 8.44 -4.62 7.47
CA LEU A 81 9.48 -4.11 8.34
C LEU A 81 8.92 -4.10 9.76
N LEU A 82 9.39 -5.04 10.54
CA LEU A 82 8.90 -5.28 11.89
C LEU A 82 9.99 -4.90 12.87
N GLY A 83 9.89 -3.73 13.44
CA GLY A 83 10.66 -3.30 14.60
C GLY A 83 10.41 -4.23 15.77
N GLY A 84 11.24 -4.21 16.72
CA GLY A 84 11.15 -5.04 17.91
C GLY A 84 11.38 -4.20 19.15
N TYR A 85 11.93 -4.83 20.18
CA TYR A 85 12.27 -4.12 21.38
C TYR A 85 13.45 -3.17 21.19
N GLY A 86 13.37 -1.99 21.70
CA GLY A 86 14.44 -1.01 21.71
C GLY A 86 14.12 0.24 20.91
N ASN A 87 15.14 1.00 20.59
CA ASN A 87 14.98 2.21 19.79
C ASN A 87 15.35 1.88 18.34
N ASP A 88 14.35 1.76 17.49
CA ASP A 88 14.56 1.31 16.13
C ASP A 88 14.52 2.47 15.11
N THR A 89 15.31 2.31 14.06
CA THR A 89 15.25 3.17 12.88
C THR A 89 14.86 2.33 11.67
N ILE A 90 13.75 2.68 11.03
CA ILE A 90 13.17 1.88 9.95
C ILE A 90 13.13 2.71 8.68
N TYR A 91 13.71 2.20 7.61
CA TYR A 91 13.68 2.78 6.28
C TYR A 91 12.88 1.88 5.35
N GLY A 92 11.74 2.35 4.85
CA GLY A 92 10.96 1.68 3.84
C GLY A 92 11.58 1.78 2.45
N GLY A 93 10.99 1.05 1.51
CA GLY A 93 11.33 1.11 0.09
C GLY A 93 10.45 2.09 -0.69
N ASN A 94 10.32 1.86 -1.99
CA ASN A 94 9.50 2.69 -2.86
C ASN A 94 8.29 1.96 -3.49
N ALA A 95 8.01 0.73 -3.08
CA ALA A 95 6.93 -0.08 -3.66
C ALA A 95 5.71 -0.25 -2.74
N GLY A 96 5.71 0.36 -1.58
CA GLY A 96 4.68 0.22 -0.55
C GLY A 96 4.98 -0.87 0.45
N ASP A 97 5.02 -0.47 1.71
CA ASP A 97 5.49 -1.29 2.80
C ASP A 97 4.49 -1.37 3.94
N VAL A 98 4.55 -2.44 4.70
CA VAL A 98 3.92 -2.56 6.01
C VAL A 98 5.00 -2.39 7.05
N ILE A 99 4.87 -1.37 7.89
CA ILE A 99 5.89 -0.96 8.85
C ILE A 99 5.27 -0.95 10.24
N TRP A 100 5.91 -1.65 11.16
CA TRP A 100 5.57 -1.64 12.59
C TRP A 100 6.76 -1.08 13.37
N GLY A 101 6.54 -0.08 14.18
CA GLY A 101 7.56 0.44 15.10
C GLY A 101 7.99 -0.65 16.08
N ASP A 102 7.03 -1.20 16.81
CA ASP A 102 7.22 -2.39 17.65
C ASP A 102 6.22 -3.49 17.25
N TYR A 103 6.72 -4.58 16.72
CA TYR A 103 5.89 -5.75 16.36
C TYR A 103 5.40 -6.55 17.56
N HIS A 104 6.14 -6.50 18.65
CA HIS A 104 5.76 -7.07 19.93
C HIS A 104 5.74 -5.97 20.99
N PRO A 105 4.64 -5.20 21.11
CA PRO A 105 4.54 -4.18 22.13
C PRO A 105 4.79 -4.84 23.49
N SER A 106 5.96 -4.55 24.05
CA SER A 106 6.48 -5.26 25.21
C SER A 106 5.88 -4.78 26.51
N GLY A 107 5.10 -3.71 26.49
CA GLY A 107 4.78 -2.96 27.70
C GLY A 107 6.01 -2.33 28.35
N GLU A 108 7.18 -2.37 27.71
CA GLU A 108 8.35 -1.62 28.15
C GLU A 108 8.15 -0.14 27.82
N SER A 109 8.17 0.69 28.83
CA SER A 109 8.10 2.13 28.70
C SER A 109 9.40 2.70 28.12
N HIS A 110 9.29 3.70 27.26
CA HIS A 110 10.39 4.55 26.76
C HIS A 110 11.15 4.05 25.53
N GLN A 111 10.52 3.29 24.67
CA GLN A 111 11.09 2.95 23.36
C GLN A 111 10.75 4.03 22.32
N THR A 112 11.62 4.14 21.32
CA THR A 112 11.47 5.14 20.25
C THR A 112 11.61 4.49 18.89
N ALA A 113 10.60 4.64 18.03
CA ALA A 113 10.71 4.33 16.61
C ALA A 113 10.95 5.59 15.78
N VAL A 114 11.94 5.53 14.90
CA VAL A 114 12.17 6.51 13.84
C VAL A 114 11.86 5.85 12.51
N ILE A 115 10.80 6.28 11.84
CA ILE A 115 10.28 5.65 10.63
C ILE A 115 10.37 6.60 9.45
N HIS A 116 11.13 6.22 8.43
CA HIS A 116 11.14 6.83 7.11
C HIS A 116 10.48 5.86 6.13
N ALA A 117 9.20 6.05 5.85
CA ALA A 117 8.40 5.04 5.15
C ALA A 117 8.72 4.90 3.65
N GLY A 118 9.35 5.90 3.04
CA GLY A 118 9.63 5.90 1.60
C GLY A 118 8.40 6.27 0.75
N ASP A 119 8.54 6.24 -0.58
CA ASP A 119 7.57 6.85 -1.50
C ASP A 119 6.39 5.97 -1.91
N GLY A 120 6.38 4.70 -1.55
CA GLY A 120 5.29 3.77 -1.85
C GLY A 120 4.00 4.00 -1.05
N PRO A 121 2.89 3.34 -1.39
CA PRO A 121 1.69 3.33 -0.58
C PRO A 121 1.94 2.51 0.70
N ASN A 122 2.26 3.18 1.79
CA ASN A 122 2.71 2.54 3.02
C ASN A 122 1.58 2.36 4.03
N PHE A 123 1.68 1.32 4.82
CA PHE A 123 0.84 1.06 5.97
C PHE A 123 1.72 1.06 7.23
N ILE A 124 1.55 2.08 8.09
CA ILE A 124 2.45 2.35 9.20
C ILE A 124 1.70 2.21 10.52
N TYR A 125 2.23 1.41 11.42
CA TYR A 125 1.79 1.33 12.81
C TYR A 125 2.78 2.05 13.72
N ALA A 126 2.29 3.14 14.31
CA ALA A 126 2.98 3.88 15.36
C ALA A 126 2.63 3.24 16.70
N ASN A 127 3.35 2.23 17.09
CA ASN A 127 3.07 1.42 18.27
C ASN A 127 4.26 1.31 19.23
N ASP A 128 5.21 2.23 19.14
CA ASP A 128 6.22 2.49 20.14
C ASP A 128 5.79 3.64 21.07
N THR A 129 6.40 3.74 22.24
CA THR A 129 6.09 4.81 23.22
C THR A 129 6.30 6.19 22.63
N ILE A 130 7.33 6.38 21.79
CA ILE A 130 7.60 7.63 21.09
C ILE A 130 7.85 7.31 19.61
N ASN A 131 7.09 7.93 18.73
CA ASN A 131 7.16 7.67 17.30
C ASN A 131 7.53 8.95 16.52
N TYR A 132 8.57 8.87 15.71
CA TYR A 132 8.95 9.91 14.75
C TYR A 132 8.78 9.35 13.34
N ILE A 133 7.78 9.84 12.60
CA ILE A 133 7.36 9.23 11.33
C ILE A 133 7.41 10.25 10.20
N TRP A 134 8.13 9.90 9.13
CA TRP A 134 8.10 10.54 7.82
C TRP A 134 7.40 9.60 6.86
N THR A 135 6.25 10.01 6.37
CA THR A 135 5.30 9.13 5.67
C THR A 135 5.65 8.84 4.21
N GLY A 136 6.58 9.62 3.63
CA GLY A 136 6.76 9.66 2.19
C GLY A 136 5.64 10.42 1.46
N THR A 137 5.78 10.55 0.16
CA THR A 137 4.95 11.43 -0.67
C THR A 137 3.68 10.79 -1.21
N ASN A 138 3.49 9.48 -1.05
CA ASN A 138 2.37 8.75 -1.64
C ASN A 138 1.04 9.07 -0.91
N PRO A 139 -0.01 9.53 -1.63
CA PRO A 139 -1.28 9.90 -1.02
C PRO A 139 -2.10 8.71 -0.47
N GLN A 140 -1.71 7.48 -0.81
CA GLN A 140 -2.36 6.26 -0.33
C GLN A 140 -1.71 5.71 0.95
N THR A 141 -0.67 6.37 1.45
CA THR A 141 -0.08 6.01 2.74
C THR A 141 -1.06 6.27 3.87
N VAL A 142 -1.12 5.34 4.82
CA VAL A 142 -1.92 5.45 6.04
C VAL A 142 -1.05 5.24 7.28
N VAL A 143 -1.37 5.96 8.35
CA VAL A 143 -0.68 5.82 9.64
C VAL A 143 -1.71 5.47 10.71
N HIS A 144 -1.46 4.42 11.47
CA HIS A 144 -2.22 4.06 12.66
C HIS A 144 -1.48 4.50 13.92
N ALA A 145 -2.04 5.46 14.63
CA ALA A 145 -1.48 6.09 15.82
C ALA A 145 -2.57 6.18 16.91
N HIS A 146 -2.98 5.02 17.43
CA HIS A 146 -4.10 4.92 18.37
C HIS A 146 -3.72 5.12 19.83
N GLU A 147 -2.47 4.90 20.14
CA GLU A 147 -1.87 4.99 21.48
C GLU A 147 -0.57 5.77 21.38
N ASP A 148 0.11 5.97 22.51
CA ASP A 148 1.45 6.54 22.61
C ASP A 148 1.57 8.01 22.18
N SER A 149 2.74 8.42 21.71
CA SER A 149 3.05 9.82 21.42
C SER A 149 4.06 9.97 20.28
N GLY A 150 4.28 11.21 19.84
CA GLY A 150 5.35 11.47 18.88
C GLY A 150 5.09 12.59 17.90
N VAL A 151 5.74 12.47 16.75
CA VAL A 151 5.62 13.44 15.64
C VAL A 151 5.35 12.65 14.35
N ILE A 152 4.34 13.06 13.61
CA ILE A 152 4.03 12.50 12.28
C ILE A 152 4.16 13.63 11.27
N HIS A 153 5.13 13.50 10.36
CA HIS A 153 5.31 14.38 9.22
C HIS A 153 4.62 13.76 8.00
N CYS A 154 3.47 14.31 7.62
CA CYS A 154 2.77 13.94 6.40
C CYS A 154 3.33 14.74 5.22
N GLU A 155 4.14 14.10 4.39
CA GLU A 155 4.76 14.73 3.22
C GLU A 155 3.78 14.88 2.04
N ASN A 156 2.56 14.32 2.20
CA ASN A 156 1.43 14.54 1.30
C ASN A 156 0.15 14.84 2.11
N PRO A 157 -0.60 15.89 1.75
CA PRO A 157 -1.79 16.29 2.50
C PRO A 157 -2.96 15.31 2.44
N HIS A 158 -2.95 14.33 1.55
CA HIS A 158 -3.99 13.30 1.41
C HIS A 158 -3.73 12.06 2.26
N ILE A 159 -2.59 11.97 2.93
CA ILE A 159 -2.28 10.89 3.86
C ILE A 159 -3.27 10.91 5.01
N VAL A 160 -3.79 9.73 5.37
CA VAL A 160 -4.76 9.58 6.45
C VAL A 160 -4.04 9.09 7.71
N VAL A 161 -4.26 9.81 8.80
CA VAL A 161 -3.82 9.39 10.13
C VAL A 161 -5.05 8.87 10.89
N PHE A 162 -5.08 7.58 11.17
CA PHE A 162 -6.04 6.96 12.06
C PHE A 162 -5.54 7.08 13.50
N THR A 163 -6.35 7.67 14.36
CA THR A 163 -5.97 7.92 15.75
C THR A 163 -7.17 7.79 16.67
N SER A 164 -6.95 7.84 17.97
CA SER A 164 -8.00 7.93 18.98
C SER A 164 -8.08 9.36 19.53
N HIS A 165 -9.24 9.69 20.13
CA HIS A 165 -9.37 10.96 20.87
C HIS A 165 -8.39 11.06 22.05
N HIS A 166 -7.95 9.91 22.57
CA HIS A 166 -6.98 9.85 23.64
C HIS A 166 -5.55 10.11 23.12
N ALA A 167 -5.18 9.50 22.00
CA ALA A 167 -3.83 9.60 21.45
C ALA A 167 -3.56 10.93 20.74
N LEU A 168 -4.57 11.52 20.08
CA LEU A 168 -4.37 12.73 19.27
C LEU A 168 -3.65 13.87 19.99
N PRO A 169 -3.94 14.20 21.27
CA PRO A 169 -3.24 15.26 21.98
C PRO A 169 -1.75 15.00 22.22
N HIS A 170 -1.32 13.75 22.13
CA HIS A 170 0.06 13.33 22.36
C HIS A 170 0.90 13.30 21.07
N TYR A 171 0.26 13.50 19.91
CA TYR A 171 0.95 13.57 18.63
C TYR A 171 1.02 15.00 18.11
N LYS A 172 2.21 15.42 17.69
CA LYS A 172 2.38 16.59 16.83
C LYS A 172 2.20 16.13 15.37
N LEU A 173 1.13 16.58 14.73
CA LEU A 173 0.85 16.31 13.34
C LEU A 173 1.34 17.47 12.47
N ASP A 174 2.35 17.22 11.65
CA ASP A 174 2.93 18.22 10.75
C ASP A 174 2.57 17.87 9.30
N GLY A 175 1.89 18.79 8.62
CA GLY A 175 1.41 18.60 7.25
C GLY A 175 0.20 17.65 7.11
N CYS A 176 -0.22 16.94 8.16
CA CYS A 176 -1.33 16.01 8.15
C CYS A 176 -2.69 16.74 8.14
N LYS A 177 -3.50 16.54 7.12
CA LYS A 177 -4.81 17.22 6.98
C LYS A 177 -6.00 16.27 7.14
N HIS A 178 -5.80 14.96 6.98
CA HIS A 178 -6.85 13.97 7.09
C HIS A 178 -6.66 13.11 8.33
N ILE A 179 -7.47 13.37 9.34
CA ILE A 179 -7.45 12.63 10.60
C ILE A 179 -8.77 11.85 10.69
N SER A 180 -8.68 10.57 11.00
CA SER A 180 -9.83 9.68 11.17
C SER A 180 -9.82 9.06 12.55
N PHE A 181 -10.98 9.05 13.21
CA PHE A 181 -11.19 8.36 14.48
C PHE A 181 -11.84 6.99 14.31
N TYR A 182 -12.08 6.58 13.08
CA TYR A 182 -12.58 5.24 12.80
C TYR A 182 -11.39 4.28 12.77
N SER A 183 -11.39 3.29 13.67
CA SER A 183 -10.46 2.19 13.53
C SER A 183 -10.90 1.39 12.30
N VAL A 184 -10.05 1.34 11.29
CA VAL A 184 -10.19 0.30 10.26
C VAL A 184 -9.77 -0.98 10.97
N GLY A 185 -10.73 -1.87 11.20
CA GLY A 185 -10.56 -3.01 12.09
C GLY A 185 -9.27 -3.79 11.85
N TYR A 186 -8.74 -4.26 12.96
CA TYR A 186 -7.66 -5.23 13.03
C TYR A 186 -8.11 -6.57 12.43
#